data_78582d85cc0336fc28e78f20253d6cea
#
_entry.id   78582d85cc0336fc28e78f20253d6cea
#
_cell.length_a   1.000
_cell.length_b   1.000
_cell.length_c   1.000
_cell.angle_alpha   90.00
_cell.angle_beta   90.00
_cell.angle_gamma   90.00
#
_symmetry.space_group_name_H-M   'P 1'
#
loop_
_entity.id
_entity.type
_entity.pdbx_description
1 polymer ?
#
loop_
_entity_poly.entity_id
_entity_poly.type
_entity_poly.pdbx_seq_one_letter_code
_entity_poly.pdbx_strand_id
1 'polypeptide(L)'
;MVDKYRVKNWLEYDAGLKQRGSLTFWVNEEVLKSWLEEEKTGKQGASPKYSDQAIITMMTIKRVMGLAGRQTEGFVESLFMLMGVDLPVPDHTTVSRRLGKLEIELPVKPSTKARHVVVDSTGIKIYGEGEWKTRQHGVSKRRTWRKLHLAIDESTGEILEAEVTTNDYGDCEILEGLLEEIEGEIEQVSGDGGYG
;
A
#
# COMPACT_ATOMS: atom_id res chain seq x y z
N MET A 1 -33.62 -11.99 11.01
CA MET A 1 -32.85 -12.94 10.19
C MET A 1 -31.65 -12.14 9.69
N VAL A 2 -30.46 -12.42 10.17
CA VAL A 2 -29.26 -11.66 9.77
C VAL A 2 -28.92 -12.09 8.35
N ASP A 3 -29.02 -11.18 7.38
CA ASP A 3 -28.61 -11.45 6.01
C ASP A 3 -27.11 -11.79 6.00
N LYS A 4 -26.80 -13.05 5.69
CA LYS A 4 -25.41 -13.47 5.53
C LYS A 4 -24.88 -12.80 4.26
N TYR A 5 -23.84 -11.99 4.43
CA TYR A 5 -23.08 -11.42 3.32
C TYR A 5 -22.69 -12.53 2.33
N ARG A 6 -23.08 -12.41 1.07
CA ARG A 6 -22.75 -13.34 -0.01
C ARG A 6 -22.05 -12.57 -1.13
N VAL A 7 -20.83 -12.96 -1.42
CA VAL A 7 -20.13 -12.46 -2.61
C VAL A 7 -20.93 -12.85 -3.85
N LYS A 8 -21.38 -11.87 -4.63
CA LYS A 8 -22.19 -12.07 -5.85
C LYS A 8 -21.35 -12.10 -7.13
N ASN A 9 -20.14 -11.55 -7.09
CA ASN A 9 -19.23 -11.36 -8.23
C ASN A 9 -17.99 -12.27 -8.16
N TRP A 10 -18.19 -13.55 -7.86
CA TRP A 10 -17.11 -14.52 -7.70
C TRP A 10 -16.13 -14.55 -8.89
N LEU A 11 -16.62 -14.39 -10.12
CA LEU A 11 -15.77 -14.40 -11.32
C LEU A 11 -14.80 -13.23 -11.36
N GLU A 12 -15.25 -12.04 -11.03
CA GLU A 12 -14.42 -10.83 -10.97
C GLU A 12 -13.43 -10.88 -9.81
N TYR A 13 -13.92 -11.33 -8.66
CA TYR A 13 -13.08 -11.53 -7.48
C TYR A 13 -11.94 -12.53 -7.74
N ASP A 14 -12.26 -13.67 -8.34
CA ASP A 14 -11.29 -14.73 -8.69
C ASP A 14 -10.29 -14.24 -9.75
N ALA A 15 -10.76 -13.49 -10.75
CA ALA A 15 -9.91 -12.85 -11.75
C ALA A 15 -8.94 -11.85 -11.12
N GLY A 16 -9.40 -11.02 -10.19
CA GLY A 16 -8.57 -10.09 -9.44
C GLY A 16 -7.50 -10.78 -8.58
N LEU A 17 -7.86 -11.90 -7.92
CA LEU A 17 -6.89 -12.70 -7.18
C LEU A 17 -5.81 -13.33 -8.09
N LYS A 18 -6.20 -13.83 -9.26
CA LYS A 18 -5.27 -14.36 -10.25
C LYS A 18 -4.32 -13.28 -10.79
N GLN A 19 -4.84 -12.09 -11.06
CA GLN A 19 -4.02 -10.95 -11.50
C GLN A 19 -2.95 -10.57 -10.47
N ARG A 20 -3.27 -10.60 -9.17
CA ARG A 20 -2.29 -10.33 -8.10
C ARG A 20 -1.09 -11.30 -8.12
N GLY A 21 -1.28 -12.51 -8.61
CA GLY A 21 -0.22 -13.50 -8.80
C GLY A 21 0.53 -13.37 -10.14
N SER A 22 0.08 -12.51 -11.06
CA SER A 22 0.66 -12.37 -12.38
C SER A 22 1.87 -11.44 -12.36
N LEU A 23 3.02 -11.96 -12.75
CA LEU A 23 4.25 -11.18 -12.89
C LEU A 23 4.14 -10.11 -13.99
N THR A 24 3.43 -10.42 -15.06
CA THR A 24 3.22 -9.48 -16.19
C THR A 24 2.32 -8.29 -15.81
N PHE A 25 1.54 -8.42 -14.75
CA PHE A 25 0.76 -7.31 -14.21
C PHE A 25 1.66 -6.28 -13.51
N TRP A 26 2.66 -6.75 -12.78
CA TRP A 26 3.56 -5.90 -12.00
C TRP A 26 4.76 -5.37 -12.80
N VAL A 27 5.19 -6.13 -13.82
CA VAL A 27 6.34 -5.79 -14.65
C VAL A 27 5.89 -5.80 -16.12
N ASN A 28 5.35 -4.68 -16.56
CA ASN A 28 4.92 -4.46 -17.93
C ASN A 28 5.90 -3.54 -18.69
N GLU A 29 5.67 -3.34 -19.99
CA GLU A 29 6.53 -2.50 -20.82
C GLU A 29 6.62 -1.04 -20.34
N GLU A 30 5.56 -0.48 -19.78
CA GLU A 30 5.53 0.91 -19.28
C GLU A 30 6.43 1.06 -18.07
N VAL A 31 6.34 0.12 -17.13
CA VAL A 31 7.21 0.06 -15.95
C VAL A 31 8.68 -0.10 -16.37
N LEU A 32 8.97 -0.94 -17.35
CA LEU A 32 10.34 -1.15 -17.85
C LEU A 32 10.90 0.09 -18.54
N LYS A 33 10.10 0.80 -19.34
CA LYS A 33 10.49 2.06 -19.99
C LYS A 33 10.81 3.17 -18.97
N SER A 34 10.07 3.22 -17.90
CA SER A 34 10.27 4.20 -16.81
C SER A 34 11.19 3.71 -15.68
N TRP A 35 11.92 2.61 -15.86
CA TRP A 35 12.72 1.97 -14.81
C TRP A 35 13.88 2.81 -14.29
N LEU A 36 14.55 3.49 -15.20
CA LEU A 36 15.67 4.36 -14.88
C LEU A 36 15.24 5.82 -14.85
N GLU A 37 15.87 6.58 -13.97
CA GLU A 37 15.68 8.03 -13.90
C GLU A 37 16.46 8.70 -15.04
N GLU A 38 15.76 9.40 -15.90
CA GLU A 38 16.37 10.13 -17.02
C GLU A 38 16.78 11.54 -16.63
N GLU A 39 16.06 12.15 -15.69
CA GLU A 39 16.29 13.53 -15.27
C GLU A 39 17.31 13.62 -14.14
N LYS A 40 18.24 14.57 -14.29
CA LYS A 40 19.14 14.92 -13.21
C LYS A 40 18.45 15.90 -12.26
N THR A 41 18.46 15.60 -10.98
CA THR A 41 17.79 16.43 -9.95
C THR A 41 18.37 17.84 -9.80
N GLY A 42 19.54 18.13 -10.35
CA GLY A 42 20.24 19.42 -10.18
C GLY A 42 20.65 19.74 -8.73
N LYS A 43 20.29 18.86 -7.78
CA LYS A 43 20.65 19.01 -6.36
C LYS A 43 22.08 18.50 -6.11
N GLN A 44 22.68 18.97 -5.02
CA GLN A 44 24.00 18.51 -4.61
C GLN A 44 23.98 17.00 -4.29
N GLY A 45 24.91 16.25 -4.87
CA GLY A 45 25.02 14.80 -4.73
C GLY A 45 24.77 14.03 -6.03
N ALA A 46 24.85 12.71 -5.96
CA ALA A 46 24.53 11.86 -7.10
C ALA A 46 23.01 11.81 -7.34
N SER A 47 22.60 12.02 -8.58
CA SER A 47 21.19 11.86 -8.99
C SER A 47 20.74 10.41 -8.81
N PRO A 48 19.46 10.15 -8.51
CA PRO A 48 18.93 8.81 -8.47
C PRO A 48 19.14 8.10 -9.80
N LYS A 49 19.55 6.83 -9.76
CA LYS A 49 19.69 5.98 -10.95
C LYS A 49 18.36 5.36 -11.38
N TYR A 50 17.52 5.07 -10.41
CA TYR A 50 16.24 4.39 -10.59
C TYR A 50 15.09 5.35 -10.37
N SER A 51 14.03 5.22 -11.12
CA SER A 51 12.81 6.01 -10.94
C SER A 51 12.05 5.62 -9.66
N ASP A 52 11.12 6.46 -9.24
CA ASP A 52 10.22 6.16 -8.15
C ASP A 52 9.34 4.94 -8.49
N GLN A 53 8.93 4.82 -9.76
CA GLN A 53 8.17 3.66 -10.24
C GLN A 53 8.93 2.34 -10.06
N ALA A 54 10.23 2.31 -10.33
CA ALA A 54 11.06 1.13 -10.09
C ALA A 54 11.08 0.73 -8.61
N ILE A 55 11.20 1.70 -7.70
CA ILE A 55 11.19 1.45 -6.26
C ILE A 55 9.83 0.93 -5.79
N ILE A 56 8.73 1.53 -6.28
CA ILE A 56 7.36 1.10 -5.98
C ILE A 56 7.15 -0.33 -6.47
N THR A 57 7.57 -0.64 -7.71
CA THR A 57 7.45 -2.00 -8.29
C THR A 57 8.21 -3.03 -7.46
N MET A 58 9.47 -2.75 -7.07
CA MET A 58 10.24 -3.63 -6.19
C MET A 58 9.54 -3.90 -4.86
N MET A 59 8.96 -2.86 -4.26
CA MET A 59 8.23 -2.99 -2.99
C MET A 59 6.92 -3.75 -3.14
N THR A 60 6.22 -3.53 -4.23
CA THR A 60 4.97 -4.26 -4.54
C THR A 60 5.26 -5.75 -4.70
N ILE A 61 6.25 -6.12 -5.51
CA ILE A 61 6.68 -7.52 -5.66
C ILE A 61 7.07 -8.13 -4.32
N LYS A 62 7.88 -7.40 -3.52
CA LYS A 62 8.26 -7.82 -2.17
C LYS A 62 7.05 -8.14 -1.30
N ARG A 63 6.03 -7.29 -1.33
CA ARG A 63 4.82 -7.44 -0.50
C ARG A 63 3.92 -8.56 -0.99
N VAL A 64 3.66 -8.60 -2.28
CA VAL A 64 2.77 -9.61 -2.89
C VAL A 64 3.36 -11.01 -2.76
N MET A 65 4.68 -11.16 -2.97
CA MET A 65 5.37 -12.45 -2.90
C MET A 65 5.87 -12.81 -1.49
N GLY A 66 5.73 -11.92 -0.51
CA GLY A 66 6.20 -12.16 0.87
C GLY A 66 7.71 -12.29 1.02
N LEU A 67 8.50 -11.66 0.13
CA LEU A 67 9.95 -11.83 0.08
C LEU A 67 10.69 -10.89 1.06
N ALA A 68 11.84 -11.32 1.56
CA ALA A 68 12.79 -10.44 2.22
C ALA A 68 13.52 -9.55 1.18
N GLY A 69 14.06 -8.39 1.60
CA GLY A 69 14.65 -7.41 0.66
C GLY A 69 15.67 -7.98 -0.31
N ARG A 70 16.65 -8.78 0.19
CA ARG A 70 17.65 -9.43 -0.67
C ARG A 70 17.08 -10.52 -1.58
N GLN A 71 16.04 -11.20 -1.12
CA GLN A 71 15.35 -12.18 -1.95
C GLN A 71 14.58 -11.49 -3.09
N THR A 72 14.00 -10.31 -2.83
CA THR A 72 13.33 -9.51 -3.86
C THR A 72 14.31 -9.07 -4.94
N GLU A 73 15.50 -8.61 -4.56
CA GLU A 73 16.59 -8.25 -5.48
C GLU A 73 16.91 -9.42 -6.41
N GLY A 74 17.29 -10.58 -5.87
CA GLY A 74 17.61 -11.76 -6.67
C GLY A 74 16.43 -12.32 -7.46
N PHE A 75 15.21 -12.19 -6.96
CA PHE A 75 14.02 -12.59 -7.69
C PHE A 75 13.80 -11.73 -8.94
N VAL A 76 13.92 -10.39 -8.81
CA VAL A 76 13.74 -9.47 -9.94
C VAL A 76 14.91 -9.58 -10.94
N GLU A 77 16.15 -9.79 -10.48
CA GLU A 77 17.27 -10.09 -11.36
C GLU A 77 17.02 -11.34 -12.20
N SER A 78 16.56 -12.43 -11.57
CA SER A 78 16.21 -13.67 -12.27
C SER A 78 15.05 -13.45 -13.24
N LEU A 79 14.06 -12.66 -12.84
CA LEU A 79 12.92 -12.33 -13.69
C LEU A 79 13.35 -11.56 -14.94
N PHE A 80 14.20 -10.54 -14.79
CA PHE A 80 14.71 -9.74 -15.90
C PHE A 80 15.54 -10.61 -16.85
N MET A 81 16.38 -11.51 -16.32
CA MET A 81 17.13 -12.47 -17.13
C MET A 81 16.20 -13.38 -17.94
N LEU A 82 15.13 -13.92 -17.33
CA LEU A 82 14.16 -14.77 -18.02
C LEU A 82 13.36 -14.02 -19.08
N MET A 83 13.09 -12.74 -18.87
CA MET A 83 12.38 -11.87 -19.82
C MET A 83 13.30 -11.29 -20.91
N GLY A 84 14.61 -11.49 -20.83
CA GLY A 84 15.58 -10.87 -21.75
C GLY A 84 15.69 -9.35 -21.59
N VAL A 85 15.40 -8.83 -20.38
CA VAL A 85 15.47 -7.41 -20.05
C VAL A 85 16.88 -7.07 -19.56
N ASP A 86 17.58 -6.20 -20.27
CA ASP A 86 18.91 -5.70 -19.90
C ASP A 86 18.78 -4.38 -19.13
N LEU A 87 18.21 -4.44 -17.92
CA LEU A 87 18.10 -3.32 -17.01
C LEU A 87 18.70 -3.70 -15.64
N PRO A 88 19.44 -2.79 -15.02
CA PRO A 88 19.97 -3.02 -13.67
C PRO A 88 18.84 -3.05 -12.64
N VAL A 89 18.96 -3.89 -11.62
CA VAL A 89 18.02 -3.99 -10.52
C VAL A 89 18.54 -3.18 -9.33
N PRO A 90 17.69 -2.39 -8.66
CA PRO A 90 18.09 -1.66 -7.45
C PRO A 90 18.36 -2.64 -6.29
N ASP A 91 19.49 -2.45 -5.62
CA ASP A 91 19.82 -3.21 -4.41
C ASP A 91 18.81 -2.90 -3.28
N HIS A 92 18.63 -3.86 -2.39
CA HIS A 92 17.67 -3.77 -1.28
C HIS A 92 17.89 -2.57 -0.35
N THR A 93 19.12 -2.05 -0.24
CA THR A 93 19.42 -0.88 0.60
C THR A 93 18.98 0.40 -0.09
N THR A 94 19.12 0.48 -1.42
CA THR A 94 18.61 1.57 -2.24
C THR A 94 17.09 1.62 -2.17
N VAL A 95 16.42 0.48 -2.34
CA VAL A 95 14.95 0.38 -2.21
C VAL A 95 14.51 0.85 -0.83
N SER A 96 15.12 0.35 0.24
CA SER A 96 14.76 0.71 1.61
C SER A 96 14.94 2.19 1.93
N ARG A 97 16.06 2.80 1.46
CA ARG A 97 16.32 4.22 1.67
C ARG A 97 15.39 5.14 0.90
N ARG A 98 15.06 4.76 -0.34
CA ARG A 98 14.18 5.56 -1.18
C ARG A 98 12.73 5.46 -0.76
N LEU A 99 12.27 4.28 -0.38
CA LEU A 99 10.89 4.08 0.05
C LEU A 99 10.46 5.04 1.17
N GLY A 100 11.34 5.34 2.13
CA GLY A 100 11.04 6.29 3.22
C GLY A 100 10.97 7.76 2.79
N LYS A 101 11.18 8.06 1.51
CA LYS A 101 11.16 9.42 0.93
C LYS A 101 10.17 9.54 -0.22
N LEU A 102 9.51 8.45 -0.59
CA LEU A 102 8.51 8.47 -1.64
C LEU A 102 7.22 9.07 -1.12
N GLU A 103 6.73 10.03 -1.84
CA GLU A 103 5.35 10.52 -1.73
C GLU A 103 4.52 9.66 -2.69
N ILE A 104 3.66 8.82 -2.15
CA ILE A 104 2.82 7.92 -2.94
C ILE A 104 1.41 8.49 -2.91
N GLU A 105 0.94 8.95 -4.04
CA GLU A 105 -0.46 9.29 -4.24
C GLU A 105 -1.23 8.03 -4.64
N LEU A 106 -2.40 7.84 -4.04
CA LEU A 106 -3.30 6.75 -4.43
C LEU A 106 -4.03 7.16 -5.71
N PRO A 107 -3.91 6.39 -6.80
CA PRO A 107 -4.62 6.70 -8.04
C PRO A 107 -6.12 6.39 -7.87
N VAL A 108 -6.89 7.38 -7.48
CA VAL A 108 -8.35 7.27 -7.37
C VAL A 108 -8.99 7.55 -8.74
N LYS A 109 -9.80 6.63 -9.23
CA LYS A 109 -10.52 6.85 -10.49
C LYS A 109 -11.68 7.82 -10.28
N PRO A 110 -11.82 8.83 -11.16
CA PRO A 110 -12.98 9.71 -11.12
C PRO A 110 -14.27 8.90 -11.22
N SER A 111 -15.22 9.14 -10.33
CA SER A 111 -16.55 8.55 -10.41
C SER A 111 -17.55 9.63 -10.79
N THR A 112 -18.43 9.31 -11.73
CA THR A 112 -19.60 10.16 -12.09
C THR A 112 -20.83 9.83 -11.26
N LYS A 113 -20.76 8.81 -10.43
CA LYS A 113 -21.83 8.37 -9.53
C LYS A 113 -21.47 8.73 -8.10
N ALA A 114 -22.46 9.07 -7.31
CA ALA A 114 -22.31 9.19 -5.87
C ALA A 114 -21.84 7.87 -5.27
N ARG A 115 -20.95 7.94 -4.27
CA ARG A 115 -20.26 6.79 -3.69
C ARG A 115 -20.86 6.41 -2.35
N HIS A 116 -20.90 5.11 -2.09
CA HIS A 116 -21.06 4.59 -0.74
C HIS A 116 -19.65 4.31 -0.16
N VAL A 117 -19.26 5.13 0.81
CA VAL A 117 -17.95 5.05 1.44
C VAL A 117 -18.02 4.20 2.70
N VAL A 118 -17.18 3.19 2.79
CA VAL A 118 -17.01 2.38 4.00
C VAL A 118 -15.71 2.79 4.67
N VAL A 119 -15.79 3.15 5.96
CA VAL A 119 -14.65 3.57 6.77
C VAL A 119 -14.37 2.54 7.84
N ASP A 120 -13.08 2.17 7.99
CA ASP A 120 -12.62 1.26 9.03
C ASP A 120 -11.21 1.64 9.49
N SER A 121 -10.86 1.25 10.72
CA SER A 121 -9.52 1.46 11.27
C SER A 121 -8.86 0.15 11.68
N THR A 122 -7.57 0.07 11.47
CA THR A 122 -6.77 -1.08 11.91
C THR A 122 -5.52 -0.64 12.65
N GLY A 123 -5.17 -1.38 13.70
CA GLY A 123 -3.96 -1.14 14.46
C GLY A 123 -2.71 -1.69 13.77
N ILE A 124 -1.75 -0.82 13.45
CA ILE A 124 -0.46 -1.21 12.89
C ILE A 124 0.61 -1.15 13.98
N LYS A 125 1.25 -2.28 14.24
CA LYS A 125 2.38 -2.34 15.16
C LYS A 125 3.65 -1.87 14.44
N ILE A 126 4.19 -0.73 14.85
CA ILE A 126 5.39 -0.15 14.25
C ILE A 126 6.66 -0.65 14.94
N TYR A 127 6.64 -0.75 16.27
CA TYR A 127 7.81 -1.15 17.04
C TYR A 127 7.40 -1.92 18.29
N GLY A 128 8.21 -2.88 18.67
CA GLY A 128 8.08 -3.62 19.92
C GLY A 128 8.64 -5.05 19.82
N GLU A 129 9.20 -5.53 20.91
CA GLU A 129 9.62 -6.92 21.02
C GLU A 129 8.39 -7.84 21.01
N GLY A 130 8.58 -9.08 20.50
CA GLY A 130 7.49 -10.07 20.45
C GLY A 130 6.88 -10.31 21.82
N GLU A 131 5.61 -10.74 21.84
CA GLU A 131 4.83 -10.97 23.07
C GLU A 131 5.52 -11.88 24.09
N TRP A 132 6.34 -12.80 23.61
CA TRP A 132 7.11 -13.73 24.44
C TRP A 132 8.12 -13.02 25.37
N LYS A 133 8.88 -12.04 24.85
CA LYS A 133 9.84 -11.26 25.66
C LYS A 133 9.16 -10.32 26.66
N THR A 134 7.98 -9.81 26.31
CA THR A 134 7.21 -8.95 27.22
C THR A 134 6.65 -9.72 28.42
N ARG A 135 6.32 -11.01 28.22
CA ARG A 135 5.88 -11.89 29.33
C ARG A 135 7.01 -12.27 30.28
N GLN A 136 8.27 -12.36 29.78
CA GLN A 136 9.42 -12.73 30.63
C GLN A 136 10.05 -11.55 31.38
N HIS A 137 10.08 -10.34 30.80
CA HIS A 137 10.89 -9.23 31.30
C HIS A 137 10.09 -8.00 31.73
N GLY A 138 8.77 -8.07 31.79
CA GLY A 138 7.91 -6.95 32.23
C GLY A 138 7.79 -5.81 31.23
N VAL A 139 6.92 -4.84 31.55
CA VAL A 139 6.45 -3.76 30.66
C VAL A 139 7.46 -2.61 30.52
N SER A 140 8.72 -2.86 30.20
CA SER A 140 9.73 -1.79 30.18
C SER A 140 10.02 -1.17 28.82
N LYS A 141 9.43 -1.65 27.72
CA LYS A 141 9.62 -1.05 26.38
C LYS A 141 8.30 -0.70 25.74
N ARG A 142 8.12 0.58 25.41
CA ARG A 142 6.95 1.15 24.75
C ARG A 142 6.62 0.36 23.48
N ARG A 143 5.46 -0.26 23.45
CA ARG A 143 4.82 -0.73 22.21
C ARG A 143 4.31 0.51 21.50
N THR A 144 4.82 0.79 20.32
CA THR A 144 4.32 1.90 19.51
C THR A 144 3.39 1.34 18.46
N TRP A 145 2.13 1.70 18.57
CA TRP A 145 1.09 1.40 17.61
C TRP A 145 0.74 2.67 16.84
N ARG A 146 0.27 2.50 15.64
CA ARG A 146 -0.42 3.52 14.85
C ARG A 146 -1.76 2.95 14.41
N LYS A 147 -2.72 3.81 14.20
CA LYS A 147 -3.97 3.45 13.55
C LYS A 147 -3.85 3.81 12.07
N LEU A 148 -4.27 2.93 11.21
CA LEU A 148 -4.49 3.20 9.80
C LEU A 148 -5.99 3.26 9.58
N HIS A 149 -6.49 4.43 9.21
CA HIS A 149 -7.86 4.65 8.81
C HIS A 149 -7.94 4.55 7.29
N LEU A 150 -8.94 3.85 6.79
CA LEU A 150 -9.17 3.65 5.37
C LEU A 150 -10.59 4.03 5.02
N ALA A 151 -10.74 4.81 3.96
CA ALA A 151 -12.02 5.03 3.30
C ALA A 151 -12.03 4.29 1.96
N ILE A 152 -13.00 3.42 1.76
CA ILE A 152 -13.08 2.50 0.64
C ILE A 152 -14.43 2.67 -0.06
N ASP A 153 -14.43 2.72 -1.39
CA ASP A 153 -15.67 2.63 -2.18
C ASP A 153 -16.23 1.22 -2.09
N GLU A 154 -17.44 1.07 -1.54
CA GLU A 154 -18.11 -0.23 -1.36
C GLU A 154 -18.31 -0.98 -2.67
N SER A 155 -18.58 -0.26 -3.75
CA SER A 155 -18.90 -0.84 -5.05
C SER A 155 -17.66 -1.35 -5.80
N THR A 156 -16.54 -0.65 -5.69
CA THR A 156 -15.31 -0.94 -6.45
C THR A 156 -14.22 -1.60 -5.60
N GLY A 157 -14.26 -1.41 -4.26
CA GLY A 157 -13.21 -1.80 -3.35
C GLY A 157 -11.95 -0.93 -3.48
N GLU A 158 -12.04 0.20 -4.17
CA GLU A 158 -10.96 1.18 -4.29
C GLU A 158 -10.73 1.90 -2.97
N ILE A 159 -9.47 2.05 -2.56
CA ILE A 159 -9.11 2.91 -1.43
C ILE A 159 -9.17 4.35 -1.93
N LEU A 160 -10.08 5.12 -1.37
CA LEU A 160 -10.30 6.53 -1.72
C LEU A 160 -9.37 7.43 -0.94
N GLU A 161 -9.21 7.15 0.36
CA GLU A 161 -8.33 7.90 1.25
C GLU A 161 -7.76 6.99 2.34
N ALA A 162 -6.56 7.34 2.84
CA ALA A 162 -5.87 6.59 3.88
C ALA A 162 -5.09 7.52 4.81
N GLU A 163 -5.38 7.48 6.09
CA GLU A 163 -4.70 8.29 7.10
C GLU A 163 -4.05 7.43 8.19
N VAL A 164 -2.85 7.83 8.63
CA VAL A 164 -2.13 7.14 9.71
C VAL A 164 -2.02 8.05 10.91
N THR A 165 -2.67 7.67 12.01
CA THR A 165 -2.68 8.44 13.25
C THR A 165 -1.93 7.75 14.39
N THR A 166 -1.73 8.48 15.49
CA THR A 166 -1.33 7.90 16.78
C THR A 166 -2.55 7.25 17.44
N ASN A 167 -2.32 6.44 18.48
CA ASN A 167 -3.41 5.82 19.24
C ASN A 167 -4.23 6.79 20.07
N ASP A 168 -3.81 8.05 20.15
CA ASP A 168 -4.44 9.05 20.99
C ASP A 168 -5.70 9.66 20.35
N TYR A 169 -5.86 9.47 19.02
CA TYR A 169 -7.03 9.94 18.27
C TYR A 169 -8.15 8.91 18.30
N GLY A 170 -9.37 9.38 18.57
CA GLY A 170 -10.60 8.62 18.39
C GLY A 170 -10.93 8.43 16.91
N ASP A 171 -11.60 7.33 16.56
CA ASP A 171 -11.95 7.07 15.16
C ASP A 171 -12.93 8.12 14.62
N CYS A 172 -13.86 8.61 15.46
CA CYS A 172 -14.77 9.72 15.11
C CYS A 172 -14.06 11.03 14.80
N GLU A 173 -12.92 11.32 15.44
CA GLU A 173 -12.18 12.58 15.25
C GLU A 173 -11.53 12.67 13.86
N ILE A 174 -11.24 11.52 13.26
CA ILE A 174 -10.57 11.43 11.97
C ILE A 174 -11.58 11.38 10.82
N LEU A 175 -12.81 10.98 11.09
CA LEU A 175 -13.83 10.73 10.05
C LEU A 175 -14.07 11.95 9.15
N GLU A 176 -14.24 13.13 9.74
CA GLU A 176 -14.53 14.36 8.99
C GLU A 176 -13.37 14.69 8.02
N GLY A 177 -12.13 14.73 8.53
CA GLY A 177 -10.95 14.99 7.70
C GLY A 177 -10.76 13.95 6.59
N LEU A 178 -10.98 12.66 6.90
CA LEU A 178 -10.87 11.58 5.92
C LEU A 178 -11.90 11.71 4.78
N LEU A 179 -13.10 12.21 5.09
CA LEU A 179 -14.16 12.40 4.09
C LEU A 179 -13.98 13.68 3.27
N GLU A 180 -13.40 14.73 3.83
CA GLU A 180 -13.14 16.01 3.14
C GLU A 180 -12.12 15.86 2.00
N GLU A 181 -11.16 14.94 2.11
CA GLU A 181 -10.14 14.68 1.09
C GLU A 181 -10.66 13.81 -0.07
N ILE A 182 -11.86 13.23 0.05
CA ILE A 182 -12.43 12.38 -0.99
C ILE A 182 -13.08 13.23 -2.08
N GLU A 183 -12.55 13.15 -3.30
CA GLU A 183 -13.13 13.80 -4.46
C GLU A 183 -14.43 13.10 -4.93
N GLY A 184 -15.46 13.91 -5.18
CA GLY A 184 -16.74 13.46 -5.74
C GLY A 184 -17.88 13.50 -4.74
N GLU A 185 -19.06 13.06 -5.19
CA GLU A 185 -20.27 13.02 -4.38
C GLU A 185 -20.32 11.76 -3.52
N ILE A 186 -20.60 11.91 -2.22
CA ILE A 186 -20.80 10.81 -1.28
C ILE A 186 -22.28 10.72 -0.97
N GLU A 187 -22.90 9.59 -1.30
CA GLU A 187 -24.34 9.33 -1.01
C GLU A 187 -24.53 8.75 0.38
N GLN A 188 -23.59 7.89 0.80
CA GLN A 188 -23.68 7.17 2.06
C GLN A 188 -22.30 6.93 2.66
N VAL A 189 -22.23 7.02 3.98
CA VAL A 189 -21.05 6.61 4.75
C VAL A 189 -21.45 5.50 5.71
N SER A 190 -20.64 4.44 5.79
CA SER A 190 -20.80 3.34 6.74
C SER A 190 -19.49 3.10 7.47
N GLY A 191 -19.58 2.92 8.77
CA GLY A 191 -18.45 2.59 9.64
C GLY A 191 -18.88 1.61 10.73
N ASP A 192 -17.91 1.12 11.49
CA ASP A 192 -18.22 0.37 12.70
C ASP A 192 -18.67 1.30 13.84
N GLY A 193 -19.02 0.73 15.03
CA GLY A 193 -19.47 1.52 16.18
C GLY A 193 -18.42 2.45 16.78
N GLY A 194 -17.18 2.45 16.28
CA GLY A 194 -16.12 3.38 16.67
C GLY A 194 -16.25 4.76 16.01
N TYR A 195 -17.07 4.85 14.95
CA TYR A 195 -17.32 6.07 14.18
C TYR A 195 -18.68 6.71 14.45
N GLY A 196 -19.46 6.17 15.38
CA GLY A 196 -20.82 6.62 15.74
C GLY A 196 -20.91 7.31 17.09
#